data_ec12969f0a31e9cdc8f9b20f75c00b67
#
_entry.id   ec12969f0a31e9cdc8f9b20f75c00b67
#
_cell.length_a   1.000
_cell.length_b   1.000
_cell.length_c   1.000
_cell.angle_alpha   90.00
_cell.angle_beta   90.00
_cell.angle_gamma   90.00
#
_symmetry.space_group_name_H-M   'P 1'
#
loop_
_entity.id
_entity.type
_entity.pdbx_description
1 polymer ?
#
loop_
_entity_poly.entity_id
_entity_poly.type
_entity_poly.pdbx_seq_one_letter_code
_entity_poly.pdbx_strand_id
1 'polypeptide(L)'
;MDANTFGLMSAGFANALMPSNLIMMIIGVTIGIVVGCMPGLSAAMGVALLLPLTFGMAPETGLIMLGGIYCGAIFGGSISAILIHTPGTPASAATALDGYELTKQGKAGKALGTACIASFFGGLLSCISLYFFAPMLAELAMKFGSPEYFWLALFGLTIIAGVTTGSMVKGLMSGAFGLILSTIGMDPMEGTERFMFGIDELYNGINVTCALIGLFSLSQVFILAEKAIKERGSIVKFHDSVMLKFHELKQIGPTVIRSWLIGNIIGILPGAGASIACFLGYNTAKQFSKKPEDFGRGSIEGVAGSEAANNAVTGGSLIPTLTLGIPGESVTAVLMGGLIIQGLQPGPEPFTKYAPMTYTFFAGFVIVQFFMLLIGLGGCRIFAHISKLSDAVLIPCIFVLCVVGSFAINNSFVDVVIMFIFGIMGYLMRKLGLNTAAVVLALILGPIGERGLRRSLTLSGNDITILFSTPICWVLITLCILSSFSPLLMDWLKKGKQAIKGK
;
A
#
# COMPACT_ATOMS: atom_id res chain seq x y z
N MET A 1 6.82 15.12 -23.12
CA MET A 1 5.43 14.62 -23.20
C MET A 1 4.92 14.90 -24.60
N ASP A 2 4.59 13.86 -25.33
CA ASP A 2 4.11 13.99 -26.71
C ASP A 2 2.64 14.44 -26.70
N ALA A 3 2.19 15.06 -27.83
CA ALA A 3 0.81 15.52 -28.00
C ALA A 3 -0.23 14.43 -27.71
N ASN A 4 0.12 13.16 -27.96
CA ASN A 4 -0.72 12.01 -27.67
C ASN A 4 -0.92 11.79 -26.16
N THR A 5 0.12 11.97 -25.35
CA THR A 5 0.04 11.85 -23.88
C THR A 5 -0.87 12.93 -23.28
N PHE A 6 -0.80 14.17 -23.80
CA PHE A 6 -1.70 15.24 -23.36
C PHE A 6 -3.16 14.95 -23.72
N GLY A 7 -3.41 14.38 -24.90
CA GLY A 7 -4.74 13.91 -25.30
C GLY A 7 -5.30 12.84 -24.35
N LEU A 8 -4.47 11.85 -23.98
CA LEU A 8 -4.84 10.80 -23.02
C LEU A 8 -5.12 11.36 -21.63
N MET A 9 -4.33 12.33 -21.16
CA MET A 9 -4.58 13.00 -19.87
C MET A 9 -5.92 13.73 -19.87
N SER A 10 -6.20 14.54 -20.91
CA SER A 10 -7.45 15.30 -21.00
C SER A 10 -8.68 14.38 -21.08
N ALA A 11 -8.61 13.31 -21.87
CA ALA A 11 -9.63 12.29 -21.95
C ALA A 11 -9.81 11.55 -20.61
N GLY A 12 -8.71 11.26 -19.92
CA GLY A 12 -8.72 10.65 -18.60
C GLY A 12 -9.44 11.51 -17.58
N PHE A 13 -9.18 12.83 -17.54
CA PHE A 13 -9.91 13.75 -16.67
C PHE A 13 -11.39 13.85 -17.05
N ALA A 14 -11.73 13.91 -18.33
CA ALA A 14 -13.13 13.93 -18.77
C ALA A 14 -13.90 12.69 -18.32
N ASN A 15 -13.28 11.50 -18.43
CA ASN A 15 -13.88 10.24 -17.98
C ASN A 15 -13.94 10.19 -16.44
N ALA A 16 -12.90 10.58 -15.71
CA ALA A 16 -12.88 10.60 -14.26
C ALA A 16 -13.94 11.54 -13.66
N LEU A 17 -14.31 12.60 -14.36
CA LEU A 17 -15.37 13.54 -13.95
C LEU A 17 -16.80 13.06 -14.27
N MET A 18 -16.97 11.87 -14.87
CA MET A 18 -18.31 11.31 -15.06
C MET A 18 -19.01 11.08 -13.71
N PRO A 19 -20.33 11.31 -13.61
CA PRO A 19 -21.07 11.20 -12.36
C PRO A 19 -20.89 9.86 -11.62
N SER A 20 -20.84 8.74 -12.37
CA SER A 20 -20.57 7.42 -11.80
C SER A 20 -19.23 7.33 -11.08
N ASN A 21 -18.18 7.87 -11.71
CA ASN A 21 -16.83 7.87 -11.14
C ASN A 21 -16.73 8.80 -9.93
N LEU A 22 -17.34 10.00 -9.99
CA LEU A 22 -17.37 10.94 -8.87
C LEU A 22 -18.08 10.36 -7.64
N ILE A 23 -19.23 9.67 -7.85
CA ILE A 23 -19.94 9.01 -6.75
C ILE A 23 -19.06 7.92 -6.12
N MET A 24 -18.41 7.09 -6.93
CA MET A 24 -17.54 6.02 -6.41
C MET A 24 -16.26 6.54 -5.76
N MET A 25 -15.74 7.69 -6.19
CA MET A 25 -14.65 8.37 -5.46
C MET A 25 -15.09 8.81 -4.07
N ILE A 26 -16.26 9.46 -3.96
CA ILE A 26 -16.81 9.92 -2.68
C ILE A 26 -17.05 8.72 -1.75
N ILE A 27 -17.67 7.67 -2.25
CA ILE A 27 -17.92 6.44 -1.49
C ILE A 27 -16.59 5.80 -1.06
N GLY A 28 -15.65 5.62 -1.99
CA GLY A 28 -14.36 5.03 -1.73
C GLY A 28 -13.56 5.78 -0.66
N VAL A 29 -13.45 7.11 -0.81
CA VAL A 29 -12.77 7.97 0.18
C VAL A 29 -13.44 7.91 1.54
N THR A 30 -14.78 8.00 1.58
CA THR A 30 -15.54 7.98 2.84
C THR A 30 -15.34 6.67 3.58
N ILE A 31 -15.50 5.54 2.89
CA ILE A 31 -15.29 4.21 3.47
C ILE A 31 -13.81 4.02 3.85
N GLY A 32 -12.90 4.49 3.01
CA GLY A 32 -11.46 4.47 3.31
C GLY A 32 -11.15 5.19 4.62
N ILE A 33 -11.64 6.42 4.82
CA ILE A 33 -11.45 7.16 6.07
C ILE A 33 -12.05 6.41 7.25
N VAL A 34 -13.26 5.84 7.10
CA VAL A 34 -13.91 5.02 8.13
C VAL A 34 -13.03 3.84 8.53
N VAL A 35 -12.56 3.05 7.58
CA VAL A 35 -11.68 1.90 7.82
C VAL A 35 -10.37 2.35 8.47
N GLY A 36 -9.75 3.40 7.93
CA GLY A 36 -8.50 3.93 8.45
C GLY A 36 -8.58 4.44 9.87
N CYS A 37 -9.69 5.08 10.26
CA CYS A 37 -9.85 5.60 11.62
C CYS A 37 -10.16 4.54 12.67
N MET A 38 -10.39 3.29 12.27
CA MET A 38 -10.64 2.17 13.20
C MET A 38 -9.32 1.52 13.64
N PRO A 39 -8.93 1.62 14.92
CA PRO A 39 -7.71 0.98 15.39
C PRO A 39 -7.76 -0.54 15.21
N GLY A 40 -6.69 -1.08 14.65
CA GLY A 40 -6.55 -2.52 14.38
C GLY A 40 -6.88 -2.92 12.95
N LEU A 41 -7.47 -2.04 12.14
CA LEU A 41 -7.58 -2.23 10.71
C LEU A 41 -6.36 -1.60 10.00
N SER A 42 -6.07 -2.05 8.78
CA SER A 42 -5.03 -1.44 7.94
C SER A 42 -5.62 -1.00 6.60
N ALA A 43 -4.94 -0.09 5.92
CA ALA A 43 -5.37 0.32 4.58
C ALA A 43 -5.39 -0.87 3.60
N ALA A 44 -4.43 -1.81 3.72
CA ALA A 44 -4.42 -3.03 2.92
C ALA A 44 -5.66 -3.90 3.16
N MET A 45 -6.10 -4.01 4.42
CA MET A 45 -7.34 -4.71 4.75
C MET A 45 -8.56 -4.00 4.16
N GLY A 46 -8.61 -2.67 4.24
CA GLY A 46 -9.71 -1.89 3.68
C GLY A 46 -9.86 -2.13 2.19
N VAL A 47 -8.76 -2.08 1.44
CA VAL A 47 -8.76 -2.37 0.01
C VAL A 47 -9.14 -3.83 -0.26
N ALA A 48 -8.55 -4.80 0.46
CA ALA A 48 -8.85 -6.22 0.27
C ALA A 48 -10.31 -6.57 0.56
N LEU A 49 -10.88 -6.01 1.63
CA LEU A 49 -12.26 -6.25 2.03
C LEU A 49 -13.28 -5.70 1.02
N LEU A 50 -12.95 -4.56 0.42
CA LEU A 50 -13.87 -3.84 -0.46
C LEU A 50 -13.61 -4.11 -1.95
N LEU A 51 -12.53 -4.83 -2.25
CA LEU A 51 -12.20 -5.25 -3.60
C LEU A 51 -13.38 -5.98 -4.29
N PRO A 52 -14.08 -6.92 -3.64
CA PRO A 52 -15.22 -7.60 -4.26
C PRO A 52 -16.38 -6.68 -4.63
N LEU A 53 -16.55 -5.54 -3.95
CA LEU A 53 -17.59 -4.57 -4.32
C LEU A 53 -17.34 -3.92 -5.67
N THR A 54 -16.11 -3.99 -6.19
CA THR A 54 -15.77 -3.44 -7.51
C THR A 54 -16.08 -4.43 -8.64
N PHE A 55 -16.44 -5.67 -8.33
CA PHE A 55 -16.83 -6.66 -9.34
C PHE A 55 -18.15 -6.23 -10.00
N GLY A 56 -18.20 -6.33 -11.31
CA GLY A 56 -19.37 -5.88 -12.08
C GLY A 56 -19.46 -4.35 -12.30
N MET A 57 -18.53 -3.56 -11.77
CA MET A 57 -18.36 -2.15 -12.14
C MET A 57 -17.55 -2.04 -13.44
N ALA A 58 -17.67 -0.89 -14.12
CA ALA A 58 -16.71 -0.55 -15.16
C ALA A 58 -15.30 -0.53 -14.58
N PRO A 59 -14.30 -1.08 -15.28
CA PRO A 59 -12.93 -1.24 -14.75
C PRO A 59 -12.35 0.05 -14.14
N GLU A 60 -12.49 1.17 -14.85
CA GLU A 60 -12.02 2.47 -14.40
C GLU A 60 -12.68 2.90 -13.08
N THR A 61 -13.99 2.69 -12.99
CA THR A 61 -14.81 3.06 -11.82
C THR A 61 -14.38 2.25 -10.60
N GLY A 62 -14.17 0.93 -10.78
CA GLY A 62 -13.69 0.04 -9.72
C GLY A 62 -12.30 0.45 -9.22
N LEU A 63 -11.36 0.72 -10.13
CA LEU A 63 -10.01 1.14 -9.79
C LEU A 63 -9.98 2.49 -9.07
N ILE A 64 -10.77 3.46 -9.53
CA ILE A 64 -10.89 4.78 -8.89
C ILE A 64 -11.46 4.64 -7.47
N MET A 65 -12.46 3.79 -7.26
CA MET A 65 -13.01 3.51 -5.94
C MET A 65 -11.94 2.91 -5.01
N LEU A 66 -11.18 1.93 -5.48
CA LEU A 66 -10.09 1.32 -4.70
C LEU A 66 -8.99 2.33 -4.36
N GLY A 67 -8.65 3.22 -5.30
CA GLY A 67 -7.74 4.35 -5.07
C GLY A 67 -8.26 5.29 -3.98
N GLY A 68 -9.57 5.57 -3.98
CA GLY A 68 -10.25 6.36 -2.96
C GLY A 68 -10.18 5.71 -1.57
N ILE A 69 -10.42 4.39 -1.49
CA ILE A 69 -10.29 3.62 -0.25
C ILE A 69 -8.84 3.68 0.26
N TYR A 70 -7.86 3.53 -0.62
CA TYR A 70 -6.46 3.60 -0.27
C TYR A 70 -6.08 4.95 0.36
N CYS A 71 -6.30 6.05 -0.37
CA CYS A 71 -5.96 7.39 0.13
C CYS A 71 -6.74 7.74 1.41
N GLY A 72 -8.05 7.42 1.42
CA GLY A 72 -8.90 7.64 2.58
C GLY A 72 -8.42 6.87 3.81
N ALA A 73 -7.98 5.61 3.66
CA ALA A 73 -7.54 4.80 4.78
C ALA A 73 -6.17 5.23 5.33
N ILE A 74 -5.25 5.68 4.48
CA ILE A 74 -3.96 6.23 4.95
C ILE A 74 -4.21 7.48 5.81
N PHE A 75 -5.00 8.46 5.31
CA PHE A 75 -5.36 9.65 6.07
C PHE A 75 -6.19 9.31 7.31
N GLY A 76 -7.19 8.43 7.18
CA GLY A 76 -8.11 8.05 8.27
C GLY A 76 -7.39 7.57 9.53
N GLY A 77 -6.25 6.89 9.35
CA GLY A 77 -5.41 6.43 10.45
C GLY A 77 -4.91 7.53 11.38
N SER A 78 -4.75 8.75 10.87
CA SER A 78 -4.32 9.91 11.66
C SER A 78 -5.40 10.38 12.65
N ILE A 79 -6.68 10.17 12.33
CA ILE A 79 -7.79 10.64 13.18
C ILE A 79 -7.75 9.98 14.55
N SER A 80 -7.67 8.67 14.60
CA SER A 80 -7.55 7.93 15.88
C SER A 80 -6.17 8.11 16.53
N ALA A 81 -5.11 8.25 15.75
CA ALA A 81 -3.77 8.56 16.27
C ALA A 81 -3.78 9.88 17.05
N ILE A 82 -4.42 10.92 16.52
CA ILE A 82 -4.53 12.26 17.11
C ILE A 82 -5.48 12.27 18.31
N LEU A 83 -6.65 11.63 18.20
CA LEU A 83 -7.71 11.78 19.20
C LEU A 83 -7.56 10.85 20.41
N ILE A 84 -7.08 9.62 20.22
CA ILE A 84 -7.04 8.59 21.26
C ILE A 84 -5.66 7.95 21.45
N HIS A 85 -4.62 8.54 20.87
CA HIS A 85 -3.22 8.03 20.92
C HIS A 85 -3.07 6.59 20.42
N THR A 86 -3.98 6.15 19.59
CA THR A 86 -3.96 4.80 19.01
C THR A 86 -4.01 4.93 17.49
N PRO A 87 -2.88 4.77 16.79
CA PRO A 87 -2.85 4.84 15.34
C PRO A 87 -3.87 3.89 14.72
N GLY A 88 -4.73 4.39 13.83
CA GLY A 88 -5.69 3.56 13.10
C GLY A 88 -4.97 2.60 12.14
N THR A 89 -3.93 3.13 11.49
CA THR A 89 -3.04 2.37 10.61
C THR A 89 -1.58 2.55 11.06
N PRO A 90 -0.67 1.59 10.77
CA PRO A 90 0.75 1.75 11.04
C PRO A 90 1.39 2.99 10.42
N ALA A 91 0.82 3.48 9.30
CA ALA A 91 1.28 4.67 8.60
C ALA A 91 1.11 5.98 9.38
N SER A 92 0.24 6.01 10.39
CA SER A 92 0.00 7.19 11.25
C SER A 92 0.65 7.09 12.63
N ALA A 93 1.55 6.14 12.83
CA ALA A 93 2.19 5.94 14.14
C ALA A 93 3.03 7.14 14.59
N ALA A 94 3.76 7.80 13.68
CA ALA A 94 4.53 8.99 14.00
C ALA A 94 3.63 10.21 14.25
N THR A 95 2.47 10.29 13.63
CA THR A 95 1.48 11.35 13.80
C THR A 95 0.95 11.40 15.25
N ALA A 96 0.85 10.23 15.91
CA ALA A 96 0.42 10.14 17.30
C ALA A 96 1.33 10.90 18.28
N LEU A 97 2.62 11.03 17.96
CA LEU A 97 3.63 11.62 18.84
C LEU A 97 3.31 13.09 19.19
N ASP A 98 2.93 13.87 18.19
CA ASP A 98 2.59 15.29 18.38
C ASP A 98 1.09 15.54 18.31
N GLY A 99 0.37 14.76 17.49
CA GLY A 99 -1.06 14.93 17.30
C GLY A 99 -1.86 14.72 18.58
N TYR A 100 -1.54 13.72 19.36
CA TYR A 100 -2.19 13.47 20.65
C TYR A 100 -1.79 14.51 21.72
N GLU A 101 -0.54 14.99 21.70
CA GLU A 101 -0.13 16.09 22.61
C GLU A 101 -0.90 17.38 22.31
N LEU A 102 -1.17 17.71 21.03
CA LEU A 102 -2.05 18.81 20.67
C LEU A 102 -3.50 18.58 21.18
N THR A 103 -3.98 17.34 21.14
CA THR A 103 -5.31 16.99 21.66
C THR A 103 -5.38 17.21 23.17
N LYS A 104 -4.36 16.81 23.94
CA LYS A 104 -4.29 17.09 25.38
C LYS A 104 -4.27 18.59 25.69
N GLN A 105 -3.72 19.41 24.81
CA GLN A 105 -3.74 20.87 24.90
C GLN A 105 -5.08 21.52 24.48
N GLY A 106 -6.12 20.72 24.12
CA GLY A 106 -7.38 21.24 23.64
C GLY A 106 -7.34 21.72 22.17
N LYS A 107 -6.31 21.34 21.39
CA LYS A 107 -6.08 21.77 20.01
C LYS A 107 -6.25 20.61 19.02
N ALA A 108 -7.18 19.72 19.27
CA ALA A 108 -7.42 18.53 18.44
C ALA A 108 -7.86 18.89 17.01
N GLY A 109 -8.73 19.90 16.85
CA GLY A 109 -9.13 20.38 15.54
C GLY A 109 -7.97 20.90 14.72
N LYS A 110 -7.06 21.64 15.34
CA LYS A 110 -5.82 22.10 14.68
C LYS A 110 -4.93 20.94 14.23
N ALA A 111 -4.77 19.91 15.06
CA ALA A 111 -3.99 18.74 14.71
C ALA A 111 -4.61 17.96 13.53
N LEU A 112 -5.93 17.75 13.56
CA LEU A 112 -6.68 17.08 12.48
C LEU A 112 -6.62 17.87 11.17
N GLY A 113 -6.78 19.20 11.24
CA GLY A 113 -6.64 20.08 10.08
C GLY A 113 -5.23 20.04 9.48
N THR A 114 -4.20 20.06 10.34
CA THR A 114 -2.81 19.93 9.90
C THR A 114 -2.58 18.59 9.20
N ALA A 115 -3.06 17.49 9.80
CA ALA A 115 -2.95 16.16 9.22
C ALA A 115 -3.64 16.09 7.84
N CYS A 116 -4.89 16.57 7.75
CA CYS A 116 -5.66 16.52 6.52
C CYS A 116 -5.02 17.33 5.39
N ILE A 117 -4.57 18.56 5.67
CA ILE A 117 -3.94 19.44 4.67
C ILE A 117 -2.58 18.88 4.24
N ALA A 118 -1.78 18.39 5.18
CA ALA A 118 -0.48 17.79 4.86
C ALA A 118 -0.64 16.51 4.03
N SER A 119 -1.62 15.66 4.36
CA SER A 119 -1.98 14.47 3.60
C SER A 119 -2.42 14.81 2.18
N PHE A 120 -3.27 15.84 2.03
CA PHE A 120 -3.71 16.33 0.72
C PHE A 120 -2.54 16.73 -0.16
N PHE A 121 -1.64 17.59 0.32
CA PHE A 121 -0.51 18.03 -0.48
C PHE A 121 0.50 16.91 -0.72
N GLY A 122 0.77 16.05 0.27
CA GLY A 122 1.62 14.87 0.10
C GLY A 122 1.11 13.95 -1.00
N GLY A 123 -0.19 13.61 -0.94
CA GLY A 123 -0.87 12.78 -1.93
C GLY A 123 -0.97 13.44 -3.30
N LEU A 124 -1.36 14.72 -3.37
CA LEU A 124 -1.47 15.45 -4.65
C LEU A 124 -0.13 15.54 -5.39
N LEU A 125 0.93 15.91 -4.68
CA LEU A 125 2.27 15.98 -5.26
C LEU A 125 2.78 14.59 -5.69
N SER A 126 2.40 13.52 -4.99
CA SER A 126 2.74 12.17 -5.40
C SER A 126 1.98 11.72 -6.65
N CYS A 127 0.73 12.19 -6.85
CA CYS A 127 0.00 11.98 -8.10
C CYS A 127 0.73 12.64 -9.27
N ILE A 128 1.27 13.85 -9.07
CA ILE A 128 2.09 14.53 -10.10
C ILE A 128 3.33 13.68 -10.42
N SER A 129 4.01 13.15 -9.38
CA SER A 129 5.13 12.24 -9.59
C SER A 129 4.72 10.99 -10.38
N LEU A 130 3.56 10.41 -10.07
CA LEU A 130 3.02 9.25 -10.79
C LEU A 130 2.84 9.55 -12.29
N TYR A 131 2.25 10.71 -12.62
CA TYR A 131 2.07 11.13 -14.02
C TYR A 131 3.37 11.24 -14.80
N PHE A 132 4.44 11.71 -14.16
CA PHE A 132 5.73 11.93 -14.84
C PHE A 132 6.60 10.68 -14.85
N PHE A 133 6.74 10.01 -13.72
CA PHE A 133 7.71 8.91 -13.58
C PHE A 133 7.18 7.56 -14.04
N ALA A 134 5.86 7.30 -13.96
CA ALA A 134 5.34 6.02 -14.36
C ALA A 134 5.47 5.75 -15.87
N PRO A 135 5.13 6.67 -16.79
CA PRO A 135 5.37 6.45 -18.22
C PRO A 135 6.85 6.28 -18.56
N MET A 136 7.74 7.07 -17.91
CA MET A 136 9.19 6.97 -18.12
C MET A 136 9.73 5.59 -17.69
N LEU A 137 9.27 5.07 -16.56
CA LEU A 137 9.66 3.74 -16.09
C LEU A 137 9.04 2.63 -16.94
N ALA A 138 7.83 2.84 -17.46
CA ALA A 138 7.20 1.90 -18.40
C ALA A 138 7.97 1.79 -19.73
N GLU A 139 8.48 2.88 -20.26
CA GLU A 139 9.35 2.86 -21.43
C GLU A 139 10.63 2.06 -21.19
N LEU A 140 11.20 2.17 -19.98
CA LEU A 140 12.32 1.33 -19.59
C LEU A 140 11.92 -0.14 -19.49
N ALA A 141 10.75 -0.43 -18.93
CA ALA A 141 10.22 -1.79 -18.79
C ALA A 141 9.93 -2.46 -20.13
N MET A 142 9.63 -1.71 -21.20
CA MET A 142 9.50 -2.25 -22.57
C MET A 142 10.79 -2.84 -23.10
N LYS A 143 11.95 -2.48 -22.55
CA LYS A 143 13.25 -3.04 -22.92
C LYS A 143 13.57 -4.35 -22.19
N PHE A 144 12.70 -4.78 -21.26
CA PHE A 144 12.90 -5.97 -20.49
C PHE A 144 12.51 -7.21 -21.31
N GLY A 145 13.43 -8.13 -21.43
CA GLY A 145 13.19 -9.48 -21.92
C GLY A 145 12.96 -10.47 -20.77
N SER A 146 12.94 -11.76 -21.08
CA SER A 146 12.73 -12.81 -20.08
C SER A 146 13.79 -12.84 -18.97
N PRO A 147 15.10 -12.62 -19.25
CA PRO A 147 16.11 -12.57 -18.20
C PRO A 147 15.91 -11.42 -17.20
N GLU A 148 15.50 -10.24 -17.70
CA GLU A 148 15.26 -9.09 -16.85
C GLU A 148 14.04 -9.30 -15.94
N TYR A 149 12.97 -9.91 -16.45
CA TYR A 149 11.79 -10.26 -15.62
C TYR A 149 12.12 -11.27 -14.53
N PHE A 150 13.04 -12.21 -14.76
CA PHE A 150 13.54 -13.11 -13.72
C PHE A 150 14.24 -12.32 -12.60
N TRP A 151 15.22 -11.48 -12.95
CA TRP A 151 15.95 -10.69 -11.96
C TRP A 151 15.05 -9.66 -11.27
N LEU A 152 14.09 -9.10 -11.98
CA LEU A 152 13.11 -8.17 -11.42
C LEU A 152 12.23 -8.85 -10.35
N ALA A 153 11.74 -10.07 -10.62
CA ALA A 153 10.97 -10.84 -9.65
C ALA A 153 11.83 -11.19 -8.42
N LEU A 154 13.07 -11.59 -8.64
CA LEU A 154 14.02 -11.90 -7.55
C LEU A 154 14.33 -10.64 -6.73
N PHE A 155 14.51 -9.49 -7.37
CA PHE A 155 14.70 -8.20 -6.69
C PHE A 155 13.51 -7.86 -5.79
N GLY A 156 12.27 -7.96 -6.30
CA GLY A 156 11.06 -7.76 -5.49
C GLY A 156 11.00 -8.68 -4.27
N LEU A 157 11.40 -9.95 -4.42
CA LEU A 157 11.45 -10.91 -3.30
C LEU A 157 12.55 -10.58 -2.28
N THR A 158 13.74 -10.15 -2.74
CA THR A 158 14.85 -9.80 -1.83
C THR A 158 14.57 -8.56 -0.99
N ILE A 159 13.88 -7.56 -1.56
CA ILE A 159 13.51 -6.34 -0.81
C ILE A 159 12.56 -6.69 0.34
N ILE A 160 11.59 -7.58 0.13
CA ILE A 160 10.64 -7.96 1.18
C ILE A 160 11.36 -8.60 2.36
N ALA A 161 12.35 -9.43 2.08
CA ALA A 161 13.18 -10.02 3.13
C ALA A 161 13.93 -8.96 3.95
N GLY A 162 14.37 -7.87 3.29
CA GLY A 162 15.12 -6.77 3.92
C GLY A 162 14.28 -5.77 4.73
N VAL A 163 13.03 -5.56 4.35
CA VAL A 163 12.15 -4.53 4.97
C VAL A 163 11.23 -5.12 6.04
N THR A 164 11.22 -6.44 6.23
CA THR A 164 10.43 -7.08 7.28
C THR A 164 10.84 -6.57 8.65
N THR A 165 9.93 -5.91 9.36
CA THR A 165 10.12 -5.51 10.76
C THR A 165 10.29 -6.76 11.63
N GLY A 166 11.53 -7.09 12.00
CA GLY A 166 11.85 -8.27 12.81
C GLY A 166 13.07 -9.02 12.29
N SER A 167 12.92 -10.31 12.02
CA SER A 167 14.00 -11.18 11.56
C SER A 167 13.97 -11.36 10.05
N MET A 168 15.07 -11.05 9.37
CA MET A 168 15.28 -11.31 7.94
C MET A 168 14.97 -12.78 7.58
N VAL A 169 15.33 -13.70 8.47
CA VAL A 169 15.07 -15.15 8.28
C VAL A 169 13.57 -15.40 8.18
N LYS A 170 12.75 -14.77 9.03
CA LYS A 170 11.28 -14.90 8.98
C LYS A 170 10.68 -14.33 7.70
N GLY A 171 11.25 -13.25 7.18
CA GLY A 171 10.87 -12.69 5.88
C GLY A 171 11.17 -13.65 4.73
N LEU A 172 12.38 -14.19 4.69
CA LEU A 172 12.78 -15.20 3.69
C LEU A 172 11.96 -16.49 3.78
N MET A 173 11.69 -16.98 5.00
CA MET A 173 10.79 -18.14 5.20
C MET A 173 9.40 -17.88 4.65
N SER A 174 8.85 -16.69 4.91
CA SER A 174 7.53 -16.31 4.39
C SER A 174 7.52 -16.22 2.86
N GLY A 175 8.56 -15.63 2.26
CA GLY A 175 8.73 -15.56 0.81
C GLY A 175 8.89 -16.94 0.17
N ALA A 176 9.75 -17.81 0.71
CA ALA A 176 9.92 -19.18 0.25
C ALA A 176 8.62 -19.99 0.32
N PHE A 177 7.88 -19.84 1.42
CA PHE A 177 6.58 -20.48 1.57
C PHE A 177 5.58 -19.99 0.51
N GLY A 178 5.53 -18.68 0.25
CA GLY A 178 4.70 -18.11 -0.80
C GLY A 178 5.10 -18.59 -2.20
N LEU A 179 6.41 -18.77 -2.47
CA LEU A 179 6.89 -19.35 -3.73
C LEU A 179 6.43 -20.80 -3.92
N ILE A 180 6.46 -21.61 -2.87
CA ILE A 180 5.92 -22.99 -2.93
C ILE A 180 4.43 -22.94 -3.25
N LEU A 181 3.66 -22.07 -2.60
CA LEU A 181 2.23 -21.93 -2.88
C LEU A 181 1.97 -21.43 -4.32
N SER A 182 2.86 -20.62 -4.89
CA SER A 182 2.70 -20.11 -6.25
C SER A 182 2.91 -21.18 -7.34
N THR A 183 3.46 -22.34 -6.98
CA THR A 183 3.62 -23.48 -7.91
C THR A 183 2.39 -24.37 -8.01
N ILE A 184 1.36 -24.16 -7.18
CA ILE A 184 0.09 -24.89 -7.25
C ILE A 184 -0.66 -24.50 -8.51
N GLY A 185 -1.15 -25.48 -9.26
CA GLY A 185 -1.90 -25.27 -10.50
C GLY A 185 -1.24 -25.90 -11.70
N MET A 186 -1.60 -25.45 -12.89
CA MET A 186 -1.02 -25.94 -14.14
C MET A 186 0.31 -25.23 -14.45
N ASP A 187 1.28 -25.98 -14.85
CA ASP A 187 2.55 -25.45 -15.36
C ASP A 187 2.33 -24.59 -16.61
N PRO A 188 2.69 -23.31 -16.61
CA PRO A 188 2.40 -22.40 -17.72
C PRO A 188 3.25 -22.69 -19.00
N MET A 189 4.28 -23.53 -18.90
CA MET A 189 5.19 -23.85 -20.01
C MET A 189 4.91 -25.23 -20.60
N GLU A 190 4.66 -26.22 -19.77
CA GLU A 190 4.52 -27.63 -20.17
C GLU A 190 3.06 -28.10 -20.11
N GLY A 191 2.18 -27.36 -19.44
CA GLY A 191 0.78 -27.77 -19.29
C GLY A 191 0.57 -28.97 -18.37
N THR A 192 1.57 -29.30 -17.53
CA THR A 192 1.47 -30.39 -16.54
C THR A 192 0.86 -29.90 -15.24
N GLU A 193 0.06 -30.74 -14.60
CA GLU A 193 -0.57 -30.46 -13.32
C GLU A 193 0.46 -30.51 -12.17
N ARG A 194 0.43 -29.49 -11.30
CA ARG A 194 1.32 -29.40 -10.12
C ARG A 194 0.50 -29.16 -8.86
N PHE A 195 0.62 -30.07 -7.91
CA PHE A 195 0.02 -29.96 -6.56
C PHE A 195 -1.48 -29.63 -6.56
N MET A 196 -2.25 -30.14 -7.52
CA MET A 196 -3.69 -29.89 -7.63
C MET A 196 -4.53 -30.76 -6.67
N PHE A 197 -3.96 -31.85 -6.14
CA PHE A 197 -4.61 -32.74 -5.19
C PHE A 197 -5.97 -33.30 -5.66
N GLY A 198 -6.23 -33.33 -6.96
CA GLY A 198 -7.50 -33.77 -7.54
C GLY A 198 -8.63 -32.76 -7.42
N ILE A 199 -8.30 -31.48 -7.24
CA ILE A 199 -9.27 -30.37 -7.14
C ILE A 199 -9.21 -29.57 -8.44
N ASP A 200 -10.22 -29.69 -9.29
CA ASP A 200 -10.25 -29.07 -10.63
C ASP A 200 -10.20 -27.54 -10.57
N GLU A 201 -10.75 -26.94 -9.53
CA GLU A 201 -10.73 -25.49 -9.34
C GLU A 201 -9.33 -24.93 -9.11
N LEU A 202 -8.36 -25.77 -8.71
CA LEU A 202 -6.95 -25.39 -8.60
C LEU A 202 -6.20 -25.42 -9.94
N TYR A 203 -6.86 -25.78 -11.05
CA TYR A 203 -6.25 -25.78 -12.39
C TYR A 203 -5.59 -24.43 -12.73
N ASN A 204 -6.24 -23.33 -12.42
CA ASN A 204 -5.71 -21.98 -12.62
C ASN A 204 -4.80 -21.49 -11.46
N GLY A 205 -4.45 -22.39 -10.53
CA GLY A 205 -3.68 -22.05 -9.34
C GLY A 205 -4.52 -21.43 -8.24
N ILE A 206 -3.84 -20.95 -7.20
CA ILE A 206 -4.48 -20.26 -6.08
C ILE A 206 -4.96 -18.88 -6.56
N ASN A 207 -6.24 -18.59 -6.38
CA ASN A 207 -6.77 -17.26 -6.62
C ASN A 207 -6.11 -16.26 -5.64
N VAL A 208 -5.25 -15.39 -6.18
CA VAL A 208 -4.48 -14.42 -5.38
C VAL A 208 -5.40 -13.51 -4.58
N THR A 209 -6.57 -13.13 -5.14
CA THR A 209 -7.52 -12.25 -4.44
C THR A 209 -8.14 -12.94 -3.22
N CYS A 210 -8.52 -14.20 -3.31
CA CYS A 210 -9.01 -14.98 -2.17
C CYS A 210 -7.94 -15.13 -1.10
N ALA A 211 -6.68 -15.36 -1.51
CA ALA A 211 -5.53 -15.40 -0.62
C ALA A 211 -5.32 -14.06 0.09
N LEU A 212 -5.45 -12.92 -0.62
CA LEU A 212 -5.35 -11.56 -0.07
C LEU A 212 -6.44 -11.29 0.98
N ILE A 213 -7.70 -11.60 0.66
CA ILE A 213 -8.83 -11.45 1.59
C ILE A 213 -8.59 -12.29 2.84
N GLY A 214 -8.13 -13.53 2.69
CA GLY A 214 -7.78 -14.41 3.79
C GLY A 214 -6.65 -13.85 4.65
N LEU A 215 -5.49 -13.62 4.05
CA LEU A 215 -4.26 -13.20 4.76
C LEU A 215 -4.39 -11.85 5.47
N PHE A 216 -5.11 -10.90 4.91
CA PHE A 216 -5.23 -9.55 5.47
C PHE A 216 -6.53 -9.37 6.25
N SER A 217 -7.69 -9.68 5.67
CA SER A 217 -8.99 -9.35 6.25
C SER A 217 -9.47 -10.42 7.24
N LEU A 218 -9.58 -11.69 6.83
CA LEU A 218 -10.08 -12.76 7.71
C LEU A 218 -9.11 -13.04 8.87
N SER A 219 -7.80 -13.00 8.63
CA SER A 219 -6.79 -13.16 9.69
C SER A 219 -6.96 -12.11 10.80
N GLN A 220 -7.36 -10.90 10.43
CA GLN A 220 -7.63 -9.83 11.41
C GLN A 220 -8.91 -10.07 12.19
N VAL A 221 -9.94 -10.63 11.57
CA VAL A 221 -11.16 -11.06 12.26
C VAL A 221 -10.80 -12.00 13.41
N PHE A 222 -9.93 -12.99 13.18
CA PHE A 222 -9.47 -13.90 14.23
C PHE A 222 -8.68 -13.19 15.33
N ILE A 223 -7.81 -12.24 14.97
CA ILE A 223 -7.05 -11.44 15.95
C ILE A 223 -7.97 -10.55 16.79
N LEU A 224 -8.96 -9.92 16.19
CA LEU A 224 -9.92 -9.08 16.90
C LEU A 224 -10.82 -9.93 17.80
N ALA A 225 -11.25 -11.09 17.33
CA ALA A 225 -12.08 -12.03 18.13
C ALA A 225 -11.33 -12.60 19.36
N GLU A 226 -10.02 -12.79 19.24
CA GLU A 226 -9.19 -13.25 20.37
C GLU A 226 -8.97 -12.16 21.43
N LYS A 227 -8.85 -10.90 21.01
CA LYS A 227 -8.72 -9.79 21.94
C LYS A 227 -10.05 -9.62 22.66
N ALA A 228 -10.06 -9.84 24.00
CA ALA A 228 -11.22 -9.52 24.81
C ALA A 228 -11.72 -8.12 24.47
N ILE A 229 -13.05 -7.95 24.29
CA ILE A 229 -13.70 -6.69 23.96
C ILE A 229 -13.31 -5.66 25.03
N LYS A 230 -12.28 -4.88 24.76
CA LYS A 230 -11.90 -3.76 25.62
C LYS A 230 -12.77 -2.57 25.25
N GLU A 231 -13.43 -1.99 26.22
CA GLU A 231 -14.06 -0.70 26.03
C GLU A 231 -13.01 0.31 25.55
N ARG A 232 -13.26 0.89 24.40
CA ARG A 232 -12.41 1.95 23.84
C ARG A 232 -12.65 3.22 24.64
N GLY A 233 -11.57 3.92 25.01
CA GLY A 233 -11.57 5.10 25.86
C GLY A 233 -12.52 6.23 25.42
N SER A 234 -12.77 7.22 26.28
CA SER A 234 -13.69 8.34 26.03
C SER A 234 -13.21 9.22 24.89
N ILE A 235 -14.15 9.73 24.02
CA ILE A 235 -13.81 10.70 22.98
C ILE A 235 -13.43 12.02 23.66
N VAL A 236 -12.33 12.60 23.25
CA VAL A 236 -12.05 14.01 23.54
C VAL A 236 -12.94 14.85 22.63
N LYS A 237 -14.00 15.46 23.19
CA LYS A 237 -14.78 16.47 22.46
C LYS A 237 -13.86 17.66 22.22
N PHE A 238 -13.71 18.07 20.97
CA PHE A 238 -12.96 19.25 20.61
C PHE A 238 -13.88 20.30 20.00
N HIS A 239 -13.60 21.56 20.32
CA HIS A 239 -14.39 22.72 19.89
C HIS A 239 -13.57 23.71 19.06
N ASP A 240 -12.27 23.49 18.97
CA ASP A 240 -11.34 24.31 18.20
C ASP A 240 -11.55 24.12 16.68
N SER A 241 -11.06 25.08 15.90
CA SER A 241 -11.18 25.08 14.44
C SER A 241 -10.25 24.05 13.82
N VAL A 242 -10.79 23.29 12.86
CA VAL A 242 -10.01 22.39 11.99
C VAL A 242 -9.24 23.19 10.92
N MET A 243 -9.67 24.40 10.59
CA MET A 243 -9.02 25.25 9.59
C MET A 243 -7.75 25.88 10.15
N LEU A 244 -6.63 25.69 9.43
CA LEU A 244 -5.36 26.33 9.75
C LEU A 244 -5.36 27.81 9.35
N LYS A 245 -4.68 28.63 10.14
CA LYS A 245 -4.41 30.03 9.78
C LYS A 245 -3.32 30.12 8.71
N PHE A 246 -3.33 31.19 7.92
CA PHE A 246 -2.37 31.34 6.81
C PHE A 246 -0.90 31.28 7.25
N HIS A 247 -0.54 31.82 8.43
CA HIS A 247 0.82 31.72 8.95
C HIS A 247 1.21 30.29 9.33
N GLU A 248 0.26 29.45 9.77
CA GLU A 248 0.49 28.03 10.08
C GLU A 248 0.72 27.23 8.80
N LEU A 249 -0.06 27.54 7.74
CA LEU A 249 0.16 26.94 6.41
C LEU A 249 1.57 27.29 5.88
N LYS A 250 2.00 28.55 6.04
CA LYS A 250 3.35 28.97 5.64
C LYS A 250 4.43 28.28 6.47
N GLN A 251 4.16 28.01 7.75
CA GLN A 251 5.09 27.30 8.64
C GLN A 251 5.29 25.85 8.19
N ILE A 252 4.21 25.10 7.89
CA ILE A 252 4.29 23.69 7.51
C ILE A 252 4.72 23.46 6.05
N GLY A 253 4.57 24.46 5.16
CA GLY A 253 4.81 24.32 3.72
C GLY A 253 6.17 23.70 3.36
N PRO A 254 7.31 24.22 3.85
CA PRO A 254 8.63 23.63 3.58
C PRO A 254 8.77 22.20 4.11
N THR A 255 8.11 21.89 5.22
CA THR A 255 8.08 20.54 5.80
C THR A 255 7.31 19.58 4.91
N VAL A 256 6.14 19.99 4.41
CA VAL A 256 5.31 19.19 3.50
C VAL A 256 6.09 18.83 2.22
N ILE A 257 6.78 19.81 1.60
CA ILE A 257 7.56 19.57 0.38
C ILE A 257 8.70 18.57 0.62
N ARG A 258 9.45 18.73 1.71
CA ARG A 258 10.54 17.78 2.05
C ARG A 258 10.01 16.40 2.35
N SER A 259 8.92 16.32 3.09
CA SER A 259 8.30 15.06 3.47
C SER A 259 7.65 14.36 2.27
N TRP A 260 7.06 15.10 1.34
CA TRP A 260 6.61 14.56 0.06
C TRP A 260 7.75 13.88 -0.72
N LEU A 261 8.90 14.54 -0.87
CA LEU A 261 10.06 13.95 -1.57
C LEU A 261 10.48 12.63 -0.91
N ILE A 262 10.57 12.62 0.43
CA ILE A 262 10.91 11.40 1.20
C ILE A 262 9.87 10.31 0.98
N GLY A 263 8.58 10.63 1.14
CA GLY A 263 7.51 9.67 0.97
C GLY A 263 7.43 9.11 -0.45
N ASN A 264 7.66 9.95 -1.45
CA ASN A 264 7.66 9.53 -2.85
C ASN A 264 8.82 8.55 -3.15
N ILE A 265 10.04 8.88 -2.68
CA ILE A 265 11.20 7.99 -2.83
C ILE A 265 10.97 6.67 -2.10
N ILE A 266 10.48 6.71 -0.86
CA ILE A 266 10.18 5.50 -0.07
C ILE A 266 9.07 4.68 -0.73
N GLY A 267 8.07 5.32 -1.34
CA GLY A 267 7.00 4.64 -2.08
C GLY A 267 7.50 3.89 -3.30
N ILE A 268 8.45 4.46 -4.05
CA ILE A 268 9.07 3.82 -5.21
C ILE A 268 9.92 2.61 -4.78
N LEU A 269 10.46 2.63 -3.55
CA LEU A 269 11.25 1.51 -3.03
C LEU A 269 10.33 0.40 -2.51
N PRO A 270 10.30 -0.77 -3.16
CA PRO A 270 9.41 -1.86 -2.77
C PRO A 270 9.58 -2.26 -1.30
N GLY A 271 8.45 -2.47 -0.61
CA GLY A 271 8.43 -3.01 0.74
C GLY A 271 8.60 -1.98 1.87
N ALA A 272 9.14 -0.78 1.61
CA ALA A 272 9.36 0.21 2.66
C ALA A 272 8.05 0.81 3.22
N GLY A 273 7.15 1.21 2.34
CA GLY A 273 5.78 1.62 2.65
C GLY A 273 5.61 2.87 3.52
N ALA A 274 4.34 3.24 3.70
CA ALA A 274 3.94 4.45 4.42
C ALA A 274 4.33 4.44 5.90
N SER A 275 4.45 3.26 6.51
CA SER A 275 4.85 3.11 7.92
C SER A 275 6.28 3.56 8.20
N ILE A 276 7.20 3.37 7.25
CA ILE A 276 8.58 3.86 7.37
C ILE A 276 8.64 5.34 6.99
N ALA A 277 7.93 5.72 5.93
CA ALA A 277 7.90 7.09 5.43
C ALA A 277 7.42 8.08 6.49
N CYS A 278 6.40 7.74 7.29
CA CYS A 278 5.86 8.62 8.32
C CYS A 278 6.92 8.98 9.39
N PHE A 279 7.75 8.03 9.82
CA PHE A 279 8.84 8.29 10.78
C PHE A 279 9.98 9.07 10.14
N LEU A 280 10.34 8.79 8.89
CA LEU A 280 11.38 9.54 8.19
C LEU A 280 10.95 11.00 7.96
N GLY A 281 9.70 11.21 7.55
CA GLY A 281 9.11 12.54 7.40
C GLY A 281 9.11 13.31 8.72
N TYR A 282 8.68 12.69 9.81
CA TYR A 282 8.71 13.25 11.16
C TYR A 282 10.12 13.64 11.60
N ASN A 283 11.08 12.72 11.47
CA ASN A 283 12.47 12.95 11.89
C ASN A 283 13.14 14.05 11.05
N THR A 284 12.88 14.08 9.75
CA THR A 284 13.38 15.15 8.86
C THR A 284 12.74 16.49 9.21
N ALA A 285 11.42 16.52 9.48
CA ALA A 285 10.74 17.71 9.94
C ALA A 285 11.40 18.26 11.22
N LYS A 286 11.68 17.38 12.19
CA LYS A 286 12.38 17.75 13.44
C LYS A 286 13.79 18.31 13.19
N GLN A 287 14.56 17.66 12.31
CA GLN A 287 15.93 18.04 11.99
C GLN A 287 16.03 19.44 11.37
N PHE A 288 15.06 19.79 10.51
CA PHE A 288 15.06 21.06 9.78
C PHE A 288 14.14 22.13 10.39
N SER A 289 13.48 21.83 11.52
CA SER A 289 12.65 22.78 12.22
C SER A 289 13.49 23.84 12.94
N LYS A 290 12.93 25.05 13.02
CA LYS A 290 13.50 26.12 13.85
C LYS A 290 13.31 25.89 15.36
N LYS A 291 12.38 24.96 15.72
CA LYS A 291 12.02 24.63 17.11
C LYS A 291 11.95 23.12 17.29
N PRO A 292 13.09 22.41 17.22
CA PRO A 292 13.14 20.96 17.35
C PRO A 292 12.71 20.45 18.74
N GLU A 293 12.73 21.33 19.75
CA GLU A 293 12.30 21.07 21.13
C GLU A 293 10.76 20.93 21.27
N ASP A 294 9.97 21.47 20.34
CA ASP A 294 8.51 21.35 20.33
C ASP A 294 8.04 19.95 19.88
N PHE A 295 8.92 19.16 19.24
CA PHE A 295 8.58 17.81 18.77
C PHE A 295 8.44 16.84 19.94
N GLY A 296 7.34 16.09 19.94
CA GLY A 296 6.89 15.25 21.06
C GLY A 296 6.13 16.04 22.13
N ARG A 297 5.86 17.35 21.89
CA ARG A 297 5.12 18.23 22.79
C ARG A 297 3.95 18.96 22.11
N GLY A 298 3.60 18.57 20.88
CA GLY A 298 2.50 19.14 20.12
C GLY A 298 2.95 20.04 18.96
N SER A 299 3.95 19.62 18.20
CA SER A 299 4.42 20.31 16.99
C SER A 299 3.50 20.05 15.79
N ILE A 300 2.97 21.13 15.17
CA ILE A 300 2.25 21.00 13.89
C ILE A 300 3.17 20.57 12.75
N GLU A 301 4.46 20.92 12.81
CA GLU A 301 5.45 20.47 11.82
C GLU A 301 5.69 18.97 11.94
N GLY A 302 5.64 18.39 13.16
CA GLY A 302 5.74 16.95 13.37
C GLY A 302 4.57 16.19 12.76
N VAL A 303 3.33 16.68 12.98
CA VAL A 303 2.13 16.14 12.36
C VAL A 303 2.20 16.27 10.84
N ALA A 304 2.53 17.46 10.31
CA ALA A 304 2.61 17.70 8.86
C ALA A 304 3.69 16.85 8.20
N GLY A 305 4.84 16.68 8.86
CA GLY A 305 5.96 15.89 8.33
C GLY A 305 5.62 14.42 8.17
N SER A 306 4.97 13.83 9.18
CA SER A 306 4.55 12.43 9.13
C SER A 306 3.44 12.20 8.10
N GLU A 307 2.43 13.07 8.04
CA GLU A 307 1.27 12.91 7.19
C GLU A 307 1.54 13.21 5.71
N ALA A 308 2.37 14.20 5.40
CA ALA A 308 2.79 14.44 4.03
C ALA A 308 3.64 13.28 3.48
N ALA A 309 4.50 12.69 4.31
CA ALA A 309 5.33 11.57 3.88
C ALA A 309 4.52 10.30 3.66
N ASN A 310 3.62 9.93 4.59
CA ASN A 310 2.84 8.69 4.45
C ASN A 310 1.86 8.75 3.26
N ASN A 311 1.22 9.90 3.03
CA ASN A 311 0.32 10.07 1.89
C ASN A 311 1.09 10.21 0.56
N ALA A 312 2.32 10.71 0.56
CA ALA A 312 3.16 10.72 -0.64
C ALA A 312 3.52 9.31 -1.12
N VAL A 313 3.56 8.33 -0.22
CA VAL A 313 3.76 6.92 -0.60
C VAL A 313 2.63 6.43 -1.49
N THR A 314 1.41 6.95 -1.37
CA THR A 314 0.25 6.43 -2.11
C THR A 314 0.46 6.51 -3.63
N GLY A 315 0.92 7.64 -4.16
CA GLY A 315 1.28 7.76 -5.57
C GLY A 315 2.65 7.17 -5.89
N GLY A 316 3.63 7.35 -4.98
CA GLY A 316 4.98 6.82 -5.18
C GLY A 316 5.01 5.29 -5.35
N SER A 317 4.25 4.55 -4.55
CA SER A 317 4.20 3.09 -4.61
C SER A 317 3.44 2.53 -5.82
N LEU A 318 2.55 3.33 -6.42
CA LEU A 318 1.88 2.95 -7.67
C LEU A 318 2.82 2.99 -8.88
N ILE A 319 3.91 3.77 -8.83
CA ILE A 319 4.88 3.85 -9.94
C ILE A 319 5.43 2.46 -10.26
N PRO A 320 6.17 1.76 -9.36
CA PRO A 320 6.70 0.43 -9.65
C PRO A 320 5.58 -0.62 -9.76
N THR A 321 4.47 -0.44 -9.05
CA THR A 321 3.34 -1.39 -9.10
C THR A 321 2.76 -1.48 -10.50
N LEU A 322 2.48 -0.35 -11.15
CA LEU A 322 1.86 -0.32 -12.47
C LEU A 322 2.85 -0.61 -13.59
N THR A 323 4.11 -0.20 -13.44
CA THR A 323 5.10 -0.26 -14.52
C THR A 323 5.90 -1.56 -14.54
N LEU A 324 6.21 -2.10 -13.37
CA LEU A 324 7.06 -3.28 -13.20
C LEU A 324 6.33 -4.48 -12.60
N GLY A 325 5.10 -4.29 -12.08
CA GLY A 325 4.38 -5.32 -11.35
C GLY A 325 5.00 -5.63 -9.98
N ILE A 326 5.76 -4.68 -9.42
CA ILE A 326 6.36 -4.81 -8.10
C ILE A 326 5.68 -3.82 -7.16
N PRO A 327 4.86 -4.27 -6.20
CA PRO A 327 4.18 -3.36 -5.29
C PRO A 327 5.16 -2.68 -4.35
N GLY A 328 5.02 -1.35 -4.19
CA GLY A 328 5.83 -0.55 -3.29
C GLY A 328 5.53 -0.83 -1.82
N GLU A 329 4.29 -1.23 -1.50
CA GLU A 329 3.89 -1.59 -0.14
C GLU A 329 2.73 -2.60 -0.11
N SER A 330 2.31 -3.03 1.08
CA SER A 330 1.24 -4.02 1.27
C SER A 330 -0.11 -3.60 0.66
N VAL A 331 -0.43 -2.31 0.66
CA VAL A 331 -1.69 -1.80 0.08
C VAL A 331 -1.68 -1.93 -1.43
N THR A 332 -0.58 -1.53 -2.08
CA THR A 332 -0.45 -1.68 -3.54
C THR A 332 -0.30 -3.12 -3.99
N ALA A 333 0.16 -4.03 -3.11
CA ALA A 333 0.10 -5.46 -3.37
C ALA A 333 -1.35 -5.97 -3.48
N VAL A 334 -2.23 -5.51 -2.59
CA VAL A 334 -3.66 -5.82 -2.67
C VAL A 334 -4.31 -5.14 -3.87
N LEU A 335 -4.00 -3.86 -4.09
CA LEU A 335 -4.51 -3.08 -5.21
C LEU A 335 -4.12 -3.72 -6.56
N MET A 336 -2.94 -4.33 -6.64
CA MET A 336 -2.50 -5.07 -7.83
C MET A 336 -3.42 -6.25 -8.16
N GLY A 337 -3.93 -6.96 -7.15
CA GLY A 337 -5.00 -7.95 -7.33
C GLY A 337 -6.24 -7.33 -7.98
N GLY A 338 -6.64 -6.14 -7.51
CA GLY A 338 -7.74 -5.36 -8.11
C GLY A 338 -7.48 -4.93 -9.55
N LEU A 339 -6.26 -4.49 -9.86
CA LEU A 339 -5.85 -4.14 -11.22
C LEU A 339 -6.00 -5.34 -12.16
N ILE A 340 -5.49 -6.51 -11.76
CA ILE A 340 -5.54 -7.74 -12.56
C ILE A 340 -6.98 -8.18 -12.81
N ILE A 341 -7.85 -8.15 -11.80
CA ILE A 341 -9.27 -8.52 -11.93
C ILE A 341 -10.01 -7.56 -12.87
N GLN A 342 -9.68 -6.29 -12.83
CA GLN A 342 -10.24 -5.28 -13.75
C GLN A 342 -9.60 -5.31 -15.14
N GLY A 343 -8.74 -6.30 -15.42
CA GLY A 343 -8.10 -6.49 -16.72
C GLY A 343 -6.86 -5.66 -16.98
N LEU A 344 -6.37 -4.93 -15.98
CA LEU A 344 -5.15 -4.12 -16.08
C LEU A 344 -3.96 -4.91 -15.53
N GLN A 345 -3.27 -5.64 -16.40
CA GLN A 345 -2.06 -6.36 -16.00
C GLN A 345 -0.89 -5.39 -15.78
N PRO A 346 -0.27 -5.38 -14.58
CA PRO A 346 0.91 -4.56 -14.32
C PRO A 346 2.06 -4.85 -15.29
N GLY A 347 2.75 -3.80 -15.72
CA GLY A 347 3.81 -3.90 -16.71
C GLY A 347 3.72 -2.76 -17.74
N PRO A 348 4.27 -2.92 -18.97
CA PRO A 348 4.18 -1.92 -20.03
C PRO A 348 2.77 -1.76 -20.63
N GLU A 349 1.93 -2.79 -20.59
CA GLU A 349 0.60 -2.79 -21.23
C GLU A 349 -0.34 -1.69 -20.72
N PRO A 350 -0.35 -1.31 -19.41
CA PRO A 350 -1.09 -0.16 -18.92
C PRO A 350 -0.82 1.16 -19.65
N PHE A 351 0.38 1.33 -20.19
CA PHE A 351 0.81 2.57 -20.85
C PHE A 351 0.72 2.50 -22.38
N THR A 352 0.40 1.35 -22.93
CA THR A 352 0.25 1.10 -24.36
C THR A 352 -1.20 0.73 -24.70
N LYS A 353 -1.55 -0.54 -24.51
CA LYS A 353 -2.87 -1.09 -24.85
C LYS A 353 -3.99 -0.52 -23.98
N TYR A 354 -3.75 -0.32 -22.70
CA TYR A 354 -4.75 0.13 -21.72
C TYR A 354 -4.53 1.58 -21.26
N ALA A 355 -3.79 2.38 -22.04
CA ALA A 355 -3.47 3.76 -21.70
C ALA A 355 -4.70 4.62 -21.33
N PRO A 356 -5.85 4.58 -22.05
CA PRO A 356 -7.03 5.35 -21.67
C PRO A 356 -7.52 5.04 -20.25
N MET A 357 -7.57 3.76 -19.86
CA MET A 357 -7.97 3.32 -18.53
C MET A 357 -6.96 3.78 -17.47
N THR A 358 -5.67 3.62 -17.73
CA THR A 358 -4.60 4.03 -16.83
C THR A 358 -4.62 5.53 -16.55
N TYR A 359 -4.76 6.35 -17.60
CA TYR A 359 -4.82 7.81 -17.43
C TYR A 359 -6.14 8.26 -16.79
N THR A 360 -7.24 7.53 -16.97
CA THR A 360 -8.49 7.75 -16.24
C THR A 360 -8.30 7.45 -14.74
N PHE A 361 -7.64 6.35 -14.40
CA PHE A 361 -7.28 6.03 -13.01
C PHE A 361 -6.39 7.10 -12.39
N PHE A 362 -5.36 7.59 -13.11
CA PHE A 362 -4.50 8.68 -12.62
C PHE A 362 -5.29 9.97 -12.36
N ALA A 363 -6.16 10.36 -13.30
CA ALA A 363 -7.03 11.53 -13.14
C ALA A 363 -7.96 11.37 -11.93
N GLY A 364 -8.58 10.20 -11.80
CA GLY A 364 -9.39 9.85 -10.64
C GLY A 364 -8.61 9.93 -9.33
N PHE A 365 -7.36 9.46 -9.32
CA PHE A 365 -6.50 9.48 -8.15
C PHE A 365 -6.14 10.92 -7.71
N VAL A 366 -5.99 11.85 -8.65
CA VAL A 366 -5.85 13.29 -8.37
C VAL A 366 -7.14 13.84 -7.74
N ILE A 367 -8.31 13.53 -8.33
CA ILE A 367 -9.61 14.04 -7.84
C ILE A 367 -9.93 13.46 -6.44
N VAL A 368 -9.56 12.21 -6.19
CA VAL A 368 -9.65 11.55 -4.87
C VAL A 368 -8.97 12.37 -3.78
N GLN A 369 -7.81 13.00 -4.05
CA GLN A 369 -7.14 13.83 -3.04
C GLN A 369 -8.01 15.03 -2.63
N PHE A 370 -8.71 15.67 -3.58
CA PHE A 370 -9.63 16.77 -3.27
C PHE A 370 -10.83 16.28 -2.46
N PHE A 371 -11.42 15.13 -2.79
CA PHE A 371 -12.48 14.55 -1.98
C PHE A 371 -11.98 14.16 -0.59
N MET A 372 -10.76 13.62 -0.47
CA MET A 372 -10.16 13.32 0.84
C MET A 372 -10.01 14.60 1.68
N LEU A 373 -9.57 15.71 1.09
CA LEU A 373 -9.48 17.00 1.78
C LEU A 373 -10.86 17.50 2.25
N LEU A 374 -11.84 17.51 1.34
CA LEU A 374 -13.18 18.05 1.63
C LEU A 374 -13.91 17.19 2.68
N ILE A 375 -13.92 15.87 2.48
CA ILE A 375 -14.58 14.91 3.39
C ILE A 375 -13.81 14.83 4.71
N GLY A 376 -12.49 14.86 4.66
CA GLY A 376 -11.62 14.84 5.84
C GLY A 376 -11.86 16.07 6.73
N LEU A 377 -11.77 17.28 6.18
CA LEU A 377 -11.99 18.52 6.94
C LEU A 377 -13.43 18.62 7.43
N GLY A 378 -14.42 18.35 6.57
CA GLY A 378 -15.84 18.45 6.91
C GLY A 378 -16.31 17.35 7.86
N GLY A 379 -15.79 16.15 7.72
CA GLY A 379 -16.23 14.95 8.44
C GLY A 379 -15.42 14.59 9.70
N CYS A 380 -14.32 15.29 10.02
CA CYS A 380 -13.46 14.94 11.16
C CYS A 380 -14.21 14.67 12.47
N ARG A 381 -15.25 15.45 12.76
CA ARG A 381 -16.07 15.28 13.96
C ARG A 381 -16.93 14.02 13.92
N ILE A 382 -17.43 13.64 12.75
CA ILE A 382 -18.23 12.44 12.54
C ILE A 382 -17.33 11.22 12.66
N PHE A 383 -16.19 11.22 11.97
CA PHE A 383 -15.20 10.12 11.98
C PHE A 383 -14.62 9.90 13.38
N ALA A 384 -14.49 10.95 14.19
CA ALA A 384 -14.11 10.82 15.60
C ALA A 384 -15.06 9.90 16.39
N HIS A 385 -16.36 9.90 16.08
CA HIS A 385 -17.33 9.00 16.72
C HIS A 385 -17.26 7.58 16.18
N ILE A 386 -16.94 7.42 14.88
CA ILE A 386 -16.83 6.13 14.22
C ILE A 386 -15.62 5.33 14.75
N SER A 387 -14.53 6.00 15.15
CA SER A 387 -13.36 5.32 15.75
C SER A 387 -13.67 4.51 17.01
N LYS A 388 -14.87 4.62 17.55
CA LYS A 388 -15.38 3.88 18.71
C LYS A 388 -16.27 2.68 18.38
N LEU A 389 -16.52 2.39 17.10
CA LEU A 389 -17.32 1.21 16.78
C LEU A 389 -16.77 -0.01 17.48
N SER A 390 -17.68 -0.72 18.15
CA SER A 390 -17.34 -1.94 18.90
C SER A 390 -16.83 -3.03 17.98
N ASP A 391 -15.80 -3.75 18.42
CA ASP A 391 -15.29 -4.93 17.71
C ASP A 391 -16.39 -5.98 17.52
N ALA A 392 -17.40 -6.00 18.41
CA ALA A 392 -18.57 -6.87 18.30
C ALA A 392 -19.42 -6.64 17.04
N VAL A 393 -19.43 -5.41 16.50
CA VAL A 393 -20.11 -5.08 15.25
C VAL A 393 -19.18 -5.28 14.05
N LEU A 394 -17.90 -4.92 14.20
CA LEU A 394 -16.92 -5.00 13.12
C LEU A 394 -16.63 -6.43 12.70
N ILE A 395 -16.43 -7.34 13.67
CA ILE A 395 -16.08 -8.74 13.41
C ILE A 395 -17.08 -9.42 12.48
N PRO A 396 -18.40 -9.45 12.79
CA PRO A 396 -19.39 -10.07 11.90
C PRO A 396 -19.47 -9.40 10.53
N CYS A 397 -19.41 -8.06 10.47
CA CYS A 397 -19.47 -7.33 9.21
C CYS A 397 -18.30 -7.69 8.28
N ILE A 398 -17.07 -7.69 8.81
CA ILE A 398 -15.88 -8.05 8.04
C ILE A 398 -15.96 -9.51 7.59
N PHE A 399 -16.38 -10.41 8.49
CA PHE A 399 -16.51 -11.83 8.21
C PHE A 399 -17.48 -12.10 7.03
N VAL A 400 -18.67 -11.51 7.07
CA VAL A 400 -19.67 -11.66 6.01
C VAL A 400 -19.14 -11.12 4.68
N LEU A 401 -18.49 -9.95 4.70
CA LEU A 401 -17.90 -9.37 3.49
C LEU A 401 -16.76 -10.24 2.93
N CYS A 402 -15.95 -10.88 3.77
CA CYS A 402 -14.92 -11.82 3.32
C CYS A 402 -15.53 -13.03 2.61
N VAL A 403 -16.57 -13.63 3.19
CA VAL A 403 -17.24 -14.81 2.63
C VAL A 403 -17.93 -14.47 1.30
N VAL A 404 -18.77 -13.44 1.32
CA VAL A 404 -19.51 -13.00 0.13
C VAL A 404 -18.54 -12.54 -0.96
N GLY A 405 -17.51 -11.78 -0.57
CA GLY A 405 -16.50 -11.29 -1.51
C GLY A 405 -15.73 -12.40 -2.19
N SER A 406 -15.25 -13.38 -1.42
CA SER A 406 -14.51 -14.52 -2.00
C SER A 406 -15.37 -15.38 -2.90
N PHE A 407 -16.65 -15.60 -2.55
CA PHE A 407 -17.59 -16.33 -3.39
C PHE A 407 -17.87 -15.59 -4.71
N ALA A 408 -18.03 -14.26 -4.65
CA ALA A 408 -18.41 -13.44 -5.80
C ALA A 408 -17.35 -13.39 -6.91
N ILE A 409 -16.09 -13.75 -6.63
CA ILE A 409 -14.98 -13.70 -7.61
C ILE A 409 -15.26 -14.66 -8.78
N ASN A 410 -15.48 -15.93 -8.46
CA ASN A 410 -15.69 -16.97 -9.47
C ASN A 410 -16.99 -17.76 -9.26
N ASN A 411 -17.88 -17.33 -8.37
CA ASN A 411 -19.05 -18.07 -7.90
C ASN A 411 -18.70 -19.49 -7.42
N SER A 412 -17.53 -19.65 -6.80
CA SER A 412 -16.99 -20.92 -6.34
C SER A 412 -16.89 -21.00 -4.83
N PHE A 413 -17.39 -22.10 -4.25
CA PHE A 413 -17.22 -22.37 -2.82
C PHE A 413 -15.76 -22.70 -2.47
N VAL A 414 -14.99 -23.22 -3.42
CA VAL A 414 -13.55 -23.51 -3.25
C VAL A 414 -12.77 -22.22 -2.97
N ASP A 415 -13.13 -21.10 -3.62
CA ASP A 415 -12.54 -19.79 -3.35
C ASP A 415 -12.78 -19.34 -1.89
N VAL A 416 -13.96 -19.64 -1.35
CA VAL A 416 -14.24 -19.37 0.07
C VAL A 416 -13.38 -20.26 0.99
N VAL A 417 -13.20 -21.53 0.64
CA VAL A 417 -12.32 -22.44 1.40
C VAL A 417 -10.86 -21.96 1.34
N ILE A 418 -10.37 -21.57 0.16
CA ILE A 418 -9.04 -20.99 0.00
C ILE A 418 -8.90 -19.75 0.91
N MET A 419 -9.86 -18.84 0.89
CA MET A 419 -9.86 -17.65 1.75
C MET A 419 -9.80 -18.04 3.23
N PHE A 420 -10.52 -19.06 3.68
CA PHE A 420 -10.47 -19.56 5.07
C PHE A 420 -9.10 -20.13 5.42
N ILE A 421 -8.53 -20.97 4.56
CA ILE A 421 -7.19 -21.53 4.76
C ILE A 421 -6.16 -20.43 4.91
N PHE A 422 -6.17 -19.44 3.99
CA PHE A 422 -5.28 -18.30 4.06
C PHE A 422 -5.56 -17.37 5.24
N GLY A 423 -6.81 -17.30 5.71
CA GLY A 423 -7.19 -16.58 6.92
C GLY A 423 -6.57 -17.17 8.20
N ILE A 424 -6.69 -18.48 8.37
CA ILE A 424 -6.06 -19.22 9.48
C ILE A 424 -4.54 -19.11 9.38
N MET A 425 -4.00 -19.29 8.19
CA MET A 425 -2.55 -19.18 7.93
C MET A 425 -2.05 -17.77 8.28
N GLY A 426 -2.73 -16.72 7.84
CA GLY A 426 -2.37 -15.33 8.13
C GLY A 426 -2.42 -15.02 9.64
N TYR A 427 -3.41 -15.57 10.35
CA TYR A 427 -3.50 -15.46 11.81
C TYR A 427 -2.30 -16.13 12.50
N LEU A 428 -1.96 -17.37 12.13
CA LEU A 428 -0.81 -18.09 12.69
C LEU A 428 0.50 -17.39 12.35
N MET A 429 0.66 -16.94 11.11
CA MET A 429 1.85 -16.20 10.67
C MET A 429 2.09 -14.96 11.51
N ARG A 430 1.04 -14.17 11.77
CA ARG A 430 1.16 -12.97 12.62
C ARG A 430 1.54 -13.31 14.06
N LYS A 431 1.01 -14.39 14.63
CA LYS A 431 1.42 -14.88 15.97
C LYS A 431 2.88 -15.32 16.01
N LEU A 432 3.36 -15.95 14.97
CA LEU A 432 4.76 -16.39 14.83
C LEU A 432 5.71 -15.25 14.43
N GLY A 433 5.19 -14.05 14.14
CA GLY A 433 5.96 -12.91 13.66
C GLY A 433 6.49 -13.11 12.23
N LEU A 434 5.78 -13.90 11.41
CA LEU A 434 6.03 -14.06 9.97
C LEU A 434 5.32 -12.95 9.18
N ASN A 435 5.84 -12.65 7.98
CA ASN A 435 5.32 -11.56 7.16
C ASN A 435 4.31 -12.06 6.10
N THR A 436 3.03 -11.73 6.28
CA THR A 436 1.97 -12.09 5.33
C THR A 436 2.13 -11.39 3.97
N ALA A 437 2.67 -10.16 3.94
CA ALA A 437 2.91 -9.46 2.68
C ALA A 437 3.98 -10.14 1.82
N ALA A 438 4.97 -10.78 2.45
CA ALA A 438 5.98 -11.57 1.74
C ALA A 438 5.38 -12.77 0.99
N VAL A 439 4.40 -13.46 1.61
CA VAL A 439 3.67 -14.56 0.95
C VAL A 439 2.91 -14.07 -0.27
N VAL A 440 2.18 -12.96 -0.13
CA VAL A 440 1.42 -12.38 -1.24
C VAL A 440 2.30 -11.99 -2.39
N LEU A 441 3.42 -11.33 -2.11
CA LEU A 441 4.36 -10.92 -3.16
C LEU A 441 4.99 -12.12 -3.85
N ALA A 442 5.29 -13.18 -3.11
CA ALA A 442 5.79 -14.42 -3.68
C ALA A 442 4.74 -15.12 -4.55
N LEU A 443 3.46 -15.10 -4.16
CA LEU A 443 2.35 -15.60 -4.99
C LEU A 443 2.24 -14.84 -6.33
N ILE A 444 2.51 -13.53 -6.32
CA ILE A 444 2.41 -12.70 -7.53
C ILE A 444 3.69 -12.78 -8.38
N LEU A 445 4.85 -12.64 -7.74
CA LEU A 445 6.14 -12.58 -8.44
C LEU A 445 6.69 -13.96 -8.79
N GLY A 446 6.29 -15.02 -8.08
CA GLY A 446 6.72 -16.39 -8.34
C GLY A 446 6.50 -16.83 -9.79
N PRO A 447 5.25 -16.76 -10.30
CA PRO A 447 4.96 -17.11 -11.69
C PRO A 447 5.69 -16.22 -12.72
N ILE A 448 5.95 -14.94 -12.38
CA ILE A 448 6.71 -14.03 -13.26
C ILE A 448 8.17 -14.46 -13.32
N GLY A 449 8.78 -14.72 -12.16
CA GLY A 449 10.17 -15.17 -12.06
C GLY A 449 10.38 -16.53 -12.70
N GLU A 450 9.49 -17.49 -12.44
CA GLU A 450 9.57 -18.83 -13.05
C GLU A 450 9.47 -18.76 -14.58
N ARG A 451 8.47 -18.06 -15.12
CA ARG A 451 8.34 -17.87 -16.57
C ARG A 451 9.55 -17.17 -17.16
N GLY A 452 10.06 -16.13 -16.48
CA GLY A 452 11.26 -15.41 -16.89
C GLY A 452 12.49 -16.33 -16.98
N LEU A 453 12.73 -17.13 -15.96
CA LEU A 453 13.85 -18.08 -15.91
C LEU A 453 13.73 -19.14 -16.99
N ARG A 454 12.61 -19.86 -17.03
CA ARG A 454 12.42 -21.01 -17.94
C ARG A 454 12.43 -20.57 -19.40
N ARG A 455 11.74 -19.45 -19.72
CA ARG A 455 11.76 -18.90 -21.08
C ARG A 455 13.16 -18.44 -21.50
N SER A 456 13.94 -17.85 -20.60
CA SER A 456 15.33 -17.48 -20.88
C SER A 456 16.18 -18.70 -21.23
N LEU A 457 16.08 -19.77 -20.42
CA LEU A 457 16.82 -21.01 -20.66
C LEU A 457 16.38 -21.69 -21.97
N THR A 458 15.07 -21.69 -22.27
CA THR A 458 14.58 -22.24 -23.53
C THR A 458 15.11 -21.47 -24.75
N LEU A 459 15.14 -20.13 -24.69
CA LEU A 459 15.65 -19.28 -25.77
C LEU A 459 17.16 -19.44 -26.01
N SER A 460 17.92 -19.75 -24.96
CA SER A 460 19.39 -19.91 -25.02
C SER A 460 19.85 -21.36 -25.25
N GLY A 461 18.93 -22.32 -25.40
CA GLY A 461 19.30 -23.72 -25.46
C GLY A 461 19.88 -24.26 -24.14
N ASN A 462 19.33 -23.81 -23.00
CA ASN A 462 19.77 -24.10 -21.63
C ASN A 462 21.11 -23.46 -21.21
N ASP A 463 21.56 -22.43 -21.94
CA ASP A 463 22.74 -21.67 -21.52
C ASP A 463 22.33 -20.63 -20.45
N ILE A 464 22.84 -20.81 -19.23
CA ILE A 464 22.55 -19.91 -18.08
C ILE A 464 23.18 -18.53 -18.24
N THR A 465 24.15 -18.35 -19.15
CA THR A 465 24.81 -17.05 -19.37
C THR A 465 23.87 -15.98 -19.88
N ILE A 466 22.74 -16.39 -20.48
CA ILE A 466 21.67 -15.46 -20.91
C ILE A 466 21.17 -14.57 -19.75
N LEU A 467 21.17 -15.07 -18.52
CA LEU A 467 20.75 -14.30 -17.34
C LEU A 467 21.69 -13.13 -17.03
N PHE A 468 22.86 -13.09 -17.62
CA PHE A 468 23.88 -12.04 -17.44
C PHE A 468 24.16 -11.26 -18.73
N SER A 469 23.34 -11.46 -19.76
CA SER A 469 23.62 -10.98 -21.13
C SER A 469 23.44 -9.48 -21.31
N THR A 470 22.61 -8.81 -20.51
CA THR A 470 22.30 -7.41 -20.71
C THR A 470 22.77 -6.52 -19.55
N PRO A 471 23.06 -5.22 -19.82
CA PRO A 471 23.38 -4.26 -18.75
C PRO A 471 22.27 -4.14 -17.71
N ILE A 472 21.01 -4.29 -18.11
CA ILE A 472 19.84 -4.22 -17.21
C ILE A 472 19.87 -5.37 -16.20
N CYS A 473 20.21 -6.59 -16.64
CA CYS A 473 20.40 -7.72 -15.72
C CYS A 473 21.45 -7.41 -14.65
N TRP A 474 22.59 -6.84 -15.02
CA TRP A 474 23.62 -6.47 -14.05
C TRP A 474 23.19 -5.40 -13.06
N VAL A 475 22.40 -4.42 -13.50
CA VAL A 475 21.78 -3.41 -12.61
C VAL A 475 20.85 -4.11 -11.62
N LEU A 476 19.95 -4.98 -12.08
CA LEU A 476 19.01 -5.72 -11.24
C LEU A 476 19.73 -6.66 -10.27
N ILE A 477 20.78 -7.36 -10.71
CA ILE A 477 21.63 -8.20 -9.83
C ILE A 477 22.25 -7.34 -8.72
N THR A 478 22.81 -6.19 -9.09
CA THR A 478 23.40 -5.27 -8.11
C THR A 478 22.36 -4.81 -7.09
N LEU A 479 21.16 -4.48 -7.54
CA LEU A 479 20.04 -4.11 -6.66
C LEU A 479 19.60 -5.28 -5.75
N CYS A 480 19.57 -6.51 -6.25
CA CYS A 480 19.30 -7.71 -5.44
C CYS A 480 20.35 -7.89 -4.33
N ILE A 481 21.62 -7.73 -4.64
CA ILE A 481 22.72 -7.83 -3.69
C ILE A 481 22.59 -6.72 -2.64
N LEU A 482 22.45 -5.46 -3.06
CA LEU A 482 22.32 -4.33 -2.16
C LEU A 482 21.10 -4.46 -1.23
N SER A 483 19.95 -4.91 -1.75
CA SER A 483 18.75 -5.10 -0.94
C SER A 483 18.93 -6.22 0.09
N SER A 484 19.57 -7.32 -0.29
CA SER A 484 19.84 -8.45 0.60
C SER A 484 20.79 -8.11 1.74
N PHE A 485 21.79 -7.26 1.48
CA PHE A 485 22.76 -6.82 2.49
C PHE A 485 22.34 -5.57 3.27
N SER A 486 21.29 -4.88 2.86
CA SER A 486 20.85 -3.62 3.50
C SER A 486 20.56 -3.75 5.00
N PRO A 487 19.96 -4.83 5.55
CA PRO A 487 19.75 -4.98 6.98
C PRO A 487 21.07 -5.13 7.75
N LEU A 488 22.00 -5.90 7.20
CA LEU A 488 23.34 -6.09 7.81
C LEU A 488 24.13 -4.78 7.83
N LEU A 489 24.05 -4.01 6.75
CA LEU A 489 24.71 -2.70 6.65
C LEU A 489 24.11 -1.70 7.66
N MET A 490 22.78 -1.69 7.80
CA MET A 490 22.12 -0.83 8.79
C MET A 490 22.47 -1.20 10.23
N ASP A 491 22.56 -2.48 10.56
CA ASP A 491 22.96 -2.93 11.90
C ASP A 491 24.44 -2.61 12.19
N TRP A 492 25.31 -2.75 11.20
CA TRP A 492 26.70 -2.36 11.32
C TRP A 492 26.87 -0.84 11.52
N LEU A 493 26.14 -0.02 10.77
CA LEU A 493 26.11 1.44 10.92
C LEU A 493 25.55 1.88 12.28
N LYS A 494 24.53 1.20 12.80
CA LYS A 494 23.99 1.47 14.16
C LYS A 494 25.02 1.14 15.24
N LYS A 495 25.68 0.00 15.15
CA LYS A 495 26.76 -0.40 16.09
C LYS A 495 27.94 0.57 16.02
N GLY A 496 28.34 1.03 14.83
CA GLY A 496 29.39 2.02 14.65
C GLY A 496 29.05 3.38 15.29
N LYS A 497 27.78 3.86 15.12
CA LYS A 497 27.32 5.10 15.78
C LYS A 497 27.22 4.98 17.30
N GLN A 498 26.89 3.81 17.84
CA GLN A 498 26.89 3.58 19.29
C GLN A 498 28.31 3.53 19.87
N ALA A 499 29.26 2.96 19.14
CA ALA A 499 30.67 2.93 19.52
C ALA A 499 31.33 4.34 19.52
N ILE A 500 30.87 5.24 18.64
CA ILE A 500 31.36 6.65 18.58
C ILE A 500 30.69 7.51 19.65
N LYS A 501 29.44 7.22 20.08
CA LYS A 501 28.75 7.97 21.16
C LYS A 501 29.11 7.47 22.56
N GLY A 502 29.76 6.34 22.70
CA GLY A 502 30.24 5.79 23.97
C GLY A 502 31.68 6.13 24.28
N LYS A 503 32.32 6.96 23.46
CA LYS A 503 33.56 7.69 23.74
C LYS A 503 33.22 9.18 23.89
#